data_6c01d88e2650f481234915ad02e98c7c
#
_entry.id   6c01d88e2650f481234915ad02e98c7c
#
_cell.length_a   1.000
_cell.length_b   1.000
_cell.length_c   1.000
_cell.angle_alpha   90.00
_cell.angle_beta   90.00
_cell.angle_gamma   90.00
#
_symmetry.space_group_name_H-M   'P 1'
#
loop_
_entity.id
_entity.type
_entity.pdbx_description
1 polymer ?
#
loop_
_entity_poly.entity_id
_entity_poly.type
_entity_poly.pdbx_seq_one_letter_code
_entity_poly.pdbx_strand_id
1 'polypeptide(L)'
;VQFNPDQAIKWGISLLGNGAGNMMNITMSAVGSIVSGLAAFFVAFSFACYVLFQKETLQVQIRKVFFAFLPKEKADAFLKVCSLTYQTFANFLTGQCLEAVILGCMFVVILSILRMPYALLIGVLIAFTALIPIFGAFIGCAVGSFLIFMVNPKQAILFIIVFLVLQQIEGNLIYPHVVGESVGLPSIWVLAAVTIGGNLMGIVGMLVFIPLLSVFYTIFREFVYLRLK
;
A
#
# COMPACT_ATOMS: atom_id res chain seq x y z
N VAL A 1 -13.98 44.79 38.79
CA VAL A 1 -13.72 43.35 38.57
C VAL A 1 -12.64 42.96 39.58
N GLN A 2 -13.02 42.30 40.69
CA GLN A 2 -12.04 41.81 41.70
C GLN A 2 -11.35 40.59 41.12
N PHE A 3 -10.06 40.69 40.93
CA PHE A 3 -9.18 39.60 40.54
C PHE A 3 -9.02 38.66 41.76
N ASN A 4 -9.60 37.46 41.69
CA ASN A 4 -9.52 36.47 42.74
C ASN A 4 -8.36 35.50 42.42
N PRO A 5 -7.18 35.62 43.08
CA PRO A 5 -6.00 34.81 42.80
C PRO A 5 -6.23 33.30 43.03
N ASP A 6 -7.10 32.92 43.98
CA ASP A 6 -7.41 31.51 44.25
C ASP A 6 -8.15 30.82 43.15
N GLN A 7 -8.98 31.55 42.39
CA GLN A 7 -9.64 31.03 41.20
C GLN A 7 -8.65 30.82 40.04
N ALA A 8 -7.72 31.73 39.84
CA ALA A 8 -6.70 31.61 38.81
C ALA A 8 -5.75 30.42 39.09
N ILE A 9 -5.37 30.21 40.35
CA ILE A 9 -4.56 29.05 40.74
C ILE A 9 -5.31 27.74 40.56
N LYS A 10 -6.56 27.65 40.99
CA LYS A 10 -7.41 26.46 40.74
C LYS A 10 -7.62 26.17 39.26
N TRP A 11 -7.79 27.19 38.45
CA TRP A 11 -7.93 27.05 37.01
C TRP A 11 -6.61 26.55 36.35
N GLY A 12 -5.47 27.10 36.79
CA GLY A 12 -4.16 26.62 36.34
C GLY A 12 -3.86 25.16 36.74
N ILE A 13 -4.21 24.77 37.94
CA ILE A 13 -4.04 23.40 38.45
C ILE A 13 -4.98 22.43 37.67
N SER A 14 -6.21 22.82 37.39
CA SER A 14 -7.15 22.00 36.62
C SER A 14 -6.73 21.84 35.14
N LEU A 15 -6.16 22.86 34.55
CA LEU A 15 -5.61 22.78 33.19
C LEU A 15 -4.39 21.85 33.10
N LEU A 16 -3.50 21.94 34.09
CA LEU A 16 -2.30 21.08 34.18
C LEU A 16 -2.69 19.62 34.50
N GLY A 17 -3.64 19.41 35.41
CA GLY A 17 -4.11 18.07 35.78
C GLY A 17 -4.87 17.40 34.63
N ASN A 18 -5.75 18.11 33.95
CA ASN A 18 -6.50 17.61 32.79
C ASN A 18 -5.58 17.42 31.57
N GLY A 19 -4.61 18.31 31.37
CA GLY A 19 -3.62 18.19 30.30
C GLY A 19 -2.73 16.97 30.47
N ALA A 20 -2.17 16.77 31.67
CA ALA A 20 -1.33 15.63 31.99
C ALA A 20 -2.10 14.29 31.91
N GLY A 21 -3.33 14.25 32.43
CA GLY A 21 -4.20 13.07 32.35
C GLY A 21 -4.57 12.71 30.91
N ASN A 22 -4.89 13.70 30.06
CA ASN A 22 -5.15 13.47 28.65
C ASN A 22 -3.90 13.02 27.88
N MET A 23 -2.74 13.61 28.14
CA MET A 23 -1.49 13.16 27.52
C MET A 23 -1.14 11.73 27.94
N MET A 24 -1.34 11.37 29.19
CA MET A 24 -1.08 10.01 29.68
C MET A 24 -2.05 8.99 29.03
N ASN A 25 -3.32 9.33 28.90
CA ASN A 25 -4.31 8.48 28.22
C ASN A 25 -4.02 8.34 26.71
N ILE A 26 -3.62 9.41 26.03
CA ILE A 26 -3.23 9.36 24.62
C ILE A 26 -1.98 8.50 24.45
N THR A 27 -0.99 8.64 25.34
CA THR A 27 0.24 7.85 25.29
C THR A 27 -0.04 6.36 25.56
N MET A 28 -0.85 6.05 26.57
CA MET A 28 -1.24 4.67 26.90
C MET A 28 -2.05 4.03 25.77
N SER A 29 -2.99 4.76 25.15
CA SER A 29 -3.76 4.26 24.01
C SER A 29 -2.89 4.08 22.76
N ALA A 30 -1.93 4.96 22.51
CA ALA A 30 -0.97 4.83 21.42
C ALA A 30 -0.06 3.61 21.60
N VAL A 31 0.50 3.43 22.81
CA VAL A 31 1.31 2.25 23.14
C VAL A 31 0.49 0.97 23.04
N GLY A 32 -0.74 0.96 23.57
CA GLY A 32 -1.65 -0.17 23.45
C GLY A 32 -1.97 -0.53 22.00
N SER A 33 -2.20 0.47 21.14
CA SER A 33 -2.42 0.29 19.72
C SER A 33 -1.21 -0.28 18.97
N ILE A 34 0.00 0.18 19.33
CA ILE A 34 1.24 -0.35 18.74
C ILE A 34 1.46 -1.80 19.18
N VAL A 35 1.28 -2.12 20.46
CA VAL A 35 1.46 -3.49 20.98
C VAL A 35 0.44 -4.46 20.36
N SER A 36 -0.83 -4.05 20.28
CA SER A 36 -1.87 -4.88 19.65
C SER A 36 -1.62 -5.05 18.16
N GLY A 37 -1.17 -4.00 17.46
CA GLY A 37 -0.78 -4.07 16.05
C GLY A 37 0.39 -5.01 15.80
N LEU A 38 1.43 -4.96 16.65
CA LEU A 38 2.56 -5.88 16.57
C LEU A 38 2.13 -7.33 16.85
N ALA A 39 1.32 -7.56 17.87
CA ALA A 39 0.81 -8.90 18.17
C ALA A 39 -0.02 -9.46 17.00
N ALA A 40 -0.94 -8.67 16.45
CA ALA A 40 -1.71 -9.04 15.27
C ALA A 40 -0.81 -9.33 14.05
N PHE A 41 0.23 -8.53 13.84
CA PHE A 41 1.20 -8.75 12.77
C PHE A 41 1.93 -10.10 12.94
N PHE A 42 2.43 -10.42 14.14
CA PHE A 42 3.12 -11.70 14.38
C PHE A 42 2.19 -12.90 14.20
N VAL A 43 0.94 -12.81 14.65
CA VAL A 43 -0.05 -13.87 14.45
C VAL A 43 -0.34 -14.05 12.96
N ALA A 44 -0.61 -12.96 12.24
CA ALA A 44 -0.87 -12.99 10.80
C ALA A 44 0.33 -13.51 10.01
N PHE A 45 1.54 -13.08 10.37
CA PHE A 45 2.78 -13.54 9.74
C PHE A 45 3.01 -15.04 9.98
N SER A 46 2.85 -15.50 11.22
CA SER A 46 2.95 -16.94 11.55
C SER A 46 1.93 -17.76 10.76
N PHE A 47 0.68 -17.30 10.70
CA PHE A 47 -0.37 -17.97 9.93
C PHE A 47 -0.02 -18.00 8.42
N ALA A 48 0.46 -16.89 7.86
CA ALA A 48 0.90 -16.85 6.47
C ALA A 48 2.05 -17.84 6.19
N CYS A 49 3.03 -17.94 7.09
CA CYS A 49 4.10 -18.94 6.99
C CYS A 49 3.55 -20.35 7.00
N TYR A 50 2.63 -20.69 7.92
CA TYR A 50 1.99 -22.01 7.97
C TYR A 50 1.25 -22.33 6.67
N VAL A 51 0.48 -21.41 6.14
CA VAL A 51 -0.23 -21.58 4.85
C VAL A 51 0.76 -21.80 3.71
N LEU A 52 1.86 -21.04 3.67
CA LEU A 52 2.90 -21.18 2.63
C LEU A 52 3.59 -22.55 2.70
N PHE A 53 3.94 -23.03 3.90
CA PHE A 53 4.57 -24.34 4.07
C PHE A 53 3.64 -25.49 3.69
N GLN A 54 2.33 -25.33 3.88
CA GLN A 54 1.32 -26.37 3.60
C GLN A 54 0.51 -26.12 2.33
N LYS A 55 0.94 -25.17 1.47
CA LYS A 55 0.19 -24.75 0.27
C LYS A 55 -0.21 -25.91 -0.64
N GLU A 56 0.68 -26.87 -0.86
CA GLU A 56 0.43 -28.01 -1.74
C GLU A 56 -0.60 -28.97 -1.13
N THR A 57 -0.50 -29.26 0.16
CA THR A 57 -1.45 -30.10 0.88
C THR A 57 -2.82 -29.45 0.92
N LEU A 58 -2.89 -28.16 1.24
CA LEU A 58 -4.12 -27.37 1.25
C LEU A 58 -4.78 -27.32 -0.13
N GLN A 59 -4.00 -27.12 -1.19
CA GLN A 59 -4.50 -27.11 -2.55
C GLN A 59 -5.15 -28.45 -2.94
N VAL A 60 -4.52 -29.57 -2.59
CA VAL A 60 -5.06 -30.92 -2.85
C VAL A 60 -6.33 -31.15 -2.04
N GLN A 61 -6.36 -30.76 -0.76
CA GLN A 61 -7.54 -30.92 0.10
C GLN A 61 -8.72 -30.08 -0.45
N ILE A 62 -8.50 -28.81 -0.75
CA ILE A 62 -9.52 -27.91 -1.30
C ILE A 62 -10.05 -28.49 -2.62
N ARG A 63 -9.17 -28.95 -3.50
CA ARG A 63 -9.56 -29.55 -4.78
C ARG A 63 -10.45 -30.79 -4.57
N LYS A 64 -10.08 -31.68 -3.63
CA LYS A 64 -10.90 -32.86 -3.29
C LYS A 64 -12.29 -32.49 -2.78
N VAL A 65 -12.39 -31.46 -1.94
CA VAL A 65 -13.68 -30.97 -1.43
C VAL A 65 -14.56 -30.48 -2.56
N PHE A 66 -14.02 -29.65 -3.49
CA PHE A 66 -14.81 -29.16 -4.62
C PHE A 66 -15.30 -30.30 -5.54
N PHE A 67 -14.46 -31.28 -5.86
CA PHE A 67 -14.88 -32.42 -6.67
C PHE A 67 -15.84 -33.38 -5.96
N ALA A 68 -15.89 -33.38 -4.61
CA ALA A 68 -16.83 -34.16 -3.86
C ALA A 68 -18.24 -33.56 -3.84
N PHE A 69 -18.36 -32.23 -3.85
CA PHE A 69 -19.65 -31.55 -3.68
C PHE A 69 -20.18 -30.90 -4.94
N LEU A 70 -19.34 -30.64 -5.96
CA LEU A 70 -19.77 -30.00 -7.23
C LEU A 70 -19.63 -30.97 -8.41
N PRO A 71 -20.53 -30.85 -9.43
CA PRO A 71 -20.34 -31.49 -10.73
C PRO A 71 -19.00 -31.05 -11.35
N LYS A 72 -18.34 -31.96 -12.09
CA LYS A 72 -17.01 -31.73 -12.68
C LYS A 72 -16.90 -30.40 -13.41
N GLU A 73 -17.87 -30.07 -14.27
CA GLU A 73 -17.88 -28.83 -15.05
C GLU A 73 -17.82 -27.57 -14.19
N LYS A 74 -18.60 -27.54 -13.09
CA LYS A 74 -18.61 -26.40 -12.14
C LYS A 74 -17.35 -26.35 -11.29
N ALA A 75 -16.81 -27.51 -10.88
CA ALA A 75 -15.56 -27.60 -10.15
C ALA A 75 -14.39 -27.09 -10.98
N ASP A 76 -14.29 -27.49 -12.25
CA ASP A 76 -13.25 -27.04 -13.17
C ASP A 76 -13.36 -25.54 -13.47
N ALA A 77 -14.56 -25.01 -13.68
CA ALA A 77 -14.79 -23.58 -13.86
C ALA A 77 -14.35 -22.77 -12.62
N PHE A 78 -14.69 -23.24 -11.42
CA PHE A 78 -14.27 -22.59 -10.18
C PHE A 78 -12.75 -22.62 -9.99
N LEU A 79 -12.09 -23.75 -10.26
CA LEU A 79 -10.65 -23.89 -10.19
C LEU A 79 -9.93 -22.98 -11.21
N LYS A 80 -10.51 -22.81 -12.39
CA LYS A 80 -10.01 -21.83 -13.40
C LYS A 80 -10.03 -20.41 -12.83
N VAL A 81 -11.13 -20.02 -12.18
CA VAL A 81 -11.23 -18.69 -11.52
C VAL A 81 -10.21 -18.54 -10.39
N CYS A 82 -10.04 -19.55 -9.53
CA CYS A 82 -9.03 -19.54 -8.48
C CYS A 82 -7.60 -19.41 -9.04
N SER A 83 -7.30 -20.13 -10.11
CA SER A 83 -5.99 -20.05 -10.78
C SER A 83 -5.76 -18.67 -11.39
N LEU A 84 -6.77 -18.10 -12.07
CA LEU A 84 -6.72 -16.74 -12.61
C LEU A 84 -6.48 -15.72 -11.48
N THR A 85 -7.23 -15.84 -10.37
CA THR A 85 -7.09 -14.97 -9.20
C THR A 85 -5.67 -15.04 -8.65
N TYR A 86 -5.15 -16.25 -8.41
CA TYR A 86 -3.79 -16.43 -7.92
C TYR A 86 -2.75 -15.78 -8.84
N GLN A 87 -2.83 -16.04 -10.15
CA GLN A 87 -1.89 -15.46 -11.11
C GLN A 87 -1.96 -13.94 -11.15
N THR A 88 -3.16 -13.37 -11.19
CA THR A 88 -3.36 -11.92 -11.21
C THR A 88 -2.79 -11.26 -9.95
N PHE A 89 -3.08 -11.81 -8.77
CA PHE A 89 -2.53 -11.30 -7.50
C PHE A 89 -1.01 -11.45 -7.44
N ALA A 90 -0.48 -12.62 -7.79
CA ALA A 90 0.96 -12.87 -7.76
C ALA A 90 1.72 -11.94 -8.71
N ASN A 91 1.25 -11.80 -9.95
CA ASN A 91 1.87 -10.92 -10.94
C ASN A 91 1.81 -9.45 -10.52
N PHE A 92 0.64 -8.99 -10.03
CA PHE A 92 0.48 -7.61 -9.58
C PHE A 92 1.40 -7.30 -8.40
N LEU A 93 1.39 -8.12 -7.33
CA LEU A 93 2.21 -7.88 -6.15
C LEU A 93 3.71 -7.96 -6.46
N THR A 94 4.11 -8.93 -7.28
CA THR A 94 5.51 -9.04 -7.72
C THR A 94 5.93 -7.83 -8.55
N GLY A 95 5.08 -7.41 -9.48
CA GLY A 95 5.30 -6.21 -10.29
C GLY A 95 5.43 -4.96 -9.43
N GLN A 96 4.52 -4.76 -8.47
CA GLN A 96 4.52 -3.61 -7.57
C GLN A 96 5.77 -3.57 -6.67
N CYS A 97 6.19 -4.74 -6.14
CA CYS A 97 7.42 -4.81 -5.35
C CYS A 97 8.66 -4.54 -6.21
N LEU A 98 8.71 -5.08 -7.43
CA LEU A 98 9.83 -4.86 -8.34
C LEU A 98 9.93 -3.39 -8.77
N GLU A 99 8.82 -2.77 -9.12
CA GLU A 99 8.71 -1.35 -9.45
C GLU A 99 9.19 -0.48 -8.29
N ALA A 100 8.75 -0.76 -7.07
CA ALA A 100 9.17 -0.02 -5.87
C ALA A 100 10.69 -0.09 -5.65
N VAL A 101 11.31 -1.26 -5.85
CA VAL A 101 12.76 -1.44 -5.73
C VAL A 101 13.49 -0.67 -6.83
N ILE A 102 13.04 -0.78 -8.08
CA ILE A 102 13.64 -0.07 -9.22
C ILE A 102 13.59 1.44 -8.99
N LEU A 103 12.41 1.95 -8.60
CA LEU A 103 12.19 3.37 -8.34
C LEU A 103 13.08 3.87 -7.20
N GLY A 104 13.11 3.16 -6.08
CA GLY A 104 13.97 3.49 -4.95
C GLY A 104 15.45 3.53 -5.32
N CYS A 105 15.95 2.51 -6.02
CA CYS A 105 17.33 2.48 -6.50
C CYS A 105 17.65 3.64 -7.45
N MET A 106 16.73 3.94 -8.37
CA MET A 106 16.87 5.07 -9.31
C MET A 106 16.98 6.40 -8.57
N PHE A 107 16.14 6.63 -7.58
CA PHE A 107 16.23 7.83 -6.74
C PHE A 107 17.52 7.88 -5.92
N VAL A 108 17.93 6.79 -5.27
CA VAL A 108 19.21 6.73 -4.54
C VAL A 108 20.37 7.12 -5.44
N VAL A 109 20.46 6.53 -6.62
CA VAL A 109 21.56 6.77 -7.57
C VAL A 109 21.58 8.24 -8.03
N ILE A 110 20.44 8.75 -8.49
CA ILE A 110 20.38 10.10 -9.06
C ILE A 110 20.59 11.17 -7.99
N LEU A 111 19.96 11.03 -6.80
CA LEU A 111 20.16 11.97 -5.71
C LEU A 111 21.60 11.95 -5.17
N SER A 112 22.26 10.77 -5.19
CA SER A 112 23.67 10.64 -4.81
C SER A 112 24.61 11.30 -5.83
N ILE A 113 24.35 11.15 -7.12
CA ILE A 113 25.10 11.83 -8.19
C ILE A 113 24.97 13.35 -8.06
N LEU A 114 23.76 13.84 -7.76
CA LEU A 114 23.50 15.25 -7.55
C LEU A 114 23.98 15.76 -6.17
N ARG A 115 24.57 14.90 -5.35
CA ARG A 115 25.06 15.20 -3.99
C ARG A 115 23.99 15.86 -3.12
N MET A 116 22.73 15.38 -3.25
CA MET A 116 21.64 15.86 -2.42
C MET A 116 21.71 15.25 -1.01
N PRO A 117 21.31 16.00 0.03
CA PRO A 117 21.25 15.47 1.39
C PRO A 117 20.21 14.34 1.47
N TYR A 118 20.46 13.38 2.35
CA TYR A 118 19.56 12.25 2.63
C TYR A 118 19.20 11.37 1.42
N ALA A 119 20.05 11.28 0.39
CA ALA A 119 19.78 10.54 -0.84
C ALA A 119 19.31 9.10 -0.57
N LEU A 120 20.02 8.36 0.30
CA LEU A 120 19.66 6.99 0.67
C LEU A 120 18.30 6.93 1.40
N LEU A 121 18.12 7.82 2.39
CA LEU A 121 16.88 7.86 3.18
C LEU A 121 15.66 8.16 2.29
N ILE A 122 15.79 9.14 1.40
CA ILE A 122 14.72 9.54 0.49
C ILE A 122 14.44 8.43 -0.54
N GLY A 123 15.46 7.79 -1.09
CA GLY A 123 15.25 6.68 -2.02
C GLY A 123 14.56 5.48 -1.37
N VAL A 124 14.96 5.12 -0.16
CA VAL A 124 14.28 4.07 0.63
C VAL A 124 12.84 4.49 0.96
N LEU A 125 12.61 5.74 1.39
CA LEU A 125 11.28 6.25 1.64
C LEU A 125 10.39 6.15 0.39
N ILE A 126 10.91 6.56 -0.77
CA ILE A 126 10.20 6.49 -2.05
C ILE A 126 9.88 5.04 -2.42
N ALA A 127 10.82 4.11 -2.22
CA ALA A 127 10.56 2.68 -2.44
C ALA A 127 9.40 2.17 -1.59
N PHE A 128 9.34 2.52 -0.31
CA PHE A 128 8.24 2.11 0.56
C PHE A 128 6.92 2.80 0.21
N THR A 129 6.96 4.10 -0.09
CA THR A 129 5.73 4.83 -0.45
C THR A 129 5.20 4.41 -1.82
N ALA A 130 6.04 4.04 -2.77
CA ALA A 130 5.66 3.53 -4.09
C ALA A 130 4.77 2.27 -4.01
N LEU A 131 4.86 1.50 -2.93
CA LEU A 131 3.93 0.38 -2.71
C LEU A 131 2.47 0.83 -2.57
N ILE A 132 2.21 2.11 -2.31
CA ILE A 132 0.86 2.68 -2.24
C ILE A 132 0.50 3.25 -3.61
N PRO A 133 -0.34 2.57 -4.42
CA PRO A 133 -0.64 3.01 -5.77
C PRO A 133 -1.18 4.44 -5.78
N ILE A 134 -0.70 5.27 -6.70
CA ILE A 134 -1.06 6.69 -6.90
C ILE A 134 -0.57 7.59 -5.77
N PHE A 135 -0.88 7.27 -4.50
CA PHE A 135 -0.55 8.14 -3.35
C PHE A 135 0.94 8.10 -2.97
N GLY A 136 1.62 7.02 -3.29
CA GLY A 136 3.03 6.83 -2.94
C GLY A 136 3.94 7.93 -3.48
N ALA A 137 3.75 8.32 -4.74
CA ALA A 137 4.49 9.38 -5.37
C ALA A 137 4.29 10.74 -4.66
N PHE A 138 3.05 11.08 -4.29
CA PHE A 138 2.76 12.33 -3.58
C PHE A 138 3.39 12.37 -2.19
N ILE A 139 3.31 11.27 -1.44
CA ILE A 139 3.91 11.15 -0.11
C ILE A 139 5.44 11.25 -0.21
N GLY A 140 6.05 10.49 -1.14
CA GLY A 140 7.49 10.50 -1.37
C GLY A 140 8.02 11.89 -1.76
N CYS A 141 7.30 12.57 -2.67
CA CYS A 141 7.63 13.94 -3.08
C CYS A 141 7.52 14.92 -1.92
N ALA A 142 6.42 14.91 -1.18
CA ALA A 142 6.17 15.83 -0.08
C ALA A 142 7.21 15.68 1.05
N VAL A 143 7.42 14.43 1.51
CA VAL A 143 8.38 14.18 2.60
C VAL A 143 9.82 14.39 2.15
N GLY A 144 10.19 13.94 0.94
CA GLY A 144 11.51 14.15 0.38
C GLY A 144 11.83 15.62 0.20
N SER A 145 10.89 16.38 -0.37
CA SER A 145 11.04 17.84 -0.52
C SER A 145 11.20 18.55 0.82
N PHE A 146 10.41 18.16 1.83
CA PHE A 146 10.50 18.73 3.17
C PHE A 146 11.85 18.45 3.81
N LEU A 147 12.35 17.22 3.75
CA LEU A 147 13.64 16.82 4.32
C LEU A 147 14.81 17.61 3.70
N ILE A 148 14.81 17.74 2.37
CA ILE A 148 15.86 18.51 1.67
C ILE A 148 15.72 20.00 1.95
N PHE A 149 14.48 20.53 2.02
CA PHE A 149 14.21 21.94 2.31
C PHE A 149 14.78 22.37 3.65
N MET A 150 14.72 21.53 4.67
CA MET A 150 15.28 21.79 6.00
C MET A 150 16.81 21.99 5.98
N VAL A 151 17.51 21.45 4.96
CA VAL A 151 18.97 21.58 4.81
C VAL A 151 19.32 22.68 3.80
N ASN A 152 18.71 22.65 2.63
CA ASN A 152 18.98 23.60 1.55
C ASN A 152 17.75 23.84 0.67
N PRO A 153 17.08 25.00 0.80
CA PRO A 153 15.88 25.34 0.02
C PRO A 153 16.08 25.31 -1.51
N LYS A 154 17.27 25.65 -2.00
CA LYS A 154 17.56 25.61 -3.45
C LYS A 154 17.61 24.17 -3.96
N GLN A 155 18.17 23.26 -3.19
CA GLN A 155 18.21 21.84 -3.55
C GLN A 155 16.81 21.20 -3.47
N ALA A 156 15.90 21.70 -2.61
CA ALA A 156 14.53 21.21 -2.57
C ALA A 156 13.78 21.50 -3.87
N ILE A 157 13.97 22.69 -4.48
CA ILE A 157 13.40 23.00 -5.78
C ILE A 157 13.98 22.08 -6.86
N LEU A 158 15.30 21.87 -6.86
CA LEU A 158 15.94 20.94 -7.79
C LEU A 158 15.42 19.51 -7.61
N PHE A 159 15.21 19.08 -6.36
CA PHE A 159 14.63 17.76 -6.07
C PHE A 159 13.24 17.59 -6.68
N ILE A 160 12.36 18.59 -6.57
CA ILE A 160 11.01 18.51 -7.15
C ILE A 160 11.11 18.35 -8.67
N ILE A 161 12.00 19.10 -9.34
CA ILE A 161 12.21 18.97 -10.79
C ILE A 161 12.69 17.58 -11.15
N VAL A 162 13.72 17.08 -10.45
CA VAL A 162 14.26 15.73 -10.64
C VAL A 162 13.18 14.68 -10.37
N PHE A 163 12.41 14.85 -9.31
CA PHE A 163 11.31 13.95 -8.97
C PHE A 163 10.29 13.87 -10.12
N LEU A 164 9.83 14.98 -10.65
CA LEU A 164 8.89 15.01 -11.76
C LEU A 164 9.44 14.34 -13.03
N VAL A 165 10.72 14.55 -13.34
CA VAL A 165 11.37 13.89 -14.48
C VAL A 165 11.43 12.36 -14.26
N LEU A 166 11.80 11.91 -13.06
CA LEU A 166 11.86 10.49 -12.73
C LEU A 166 10.49 9.85 -12.73
N GLN A 167 9.45 10.54 -12.26
CA GLN A 167 8.06 10.07 -12.35
C GLN A 167 7.58 9.94 -13.81
N GLN A 168 8.03 10.80 -14.72
CA GLN A 168 7.72 10.65 -16.14
C GLN A 168 8.41 9.43 -16.74
N ILE A 169 9.65 9.14 -16.36
CA ILE A 169 10.36 7.94 -16.78
C ILE A 169 9.68 6.69 -16.21
N GLU A 170 9.34 6.72 -14.93
CA GLU A 170 8.61 5.63 -14.28
C GLU A 170 7.27 5.35 -14.98
N GLY A 171 6.40 6.35 -15.09
CA GLY A 171 5.05 6.18 -15.63
C GLY A 171 5.00 5.80 -17.11
N ASN A 172 5.98 6.24 -17.93
CA ASN A 172 5.99 5.95 -19.37
C ASN A 172 6.83 4.74 -19.76
N LEU A 173 7.84 4.40 -18.97
CA LEU A 173 8.79 3.33 -19.31
C LEU A 173 8.73 2.17 -18.33
N ILE A 174 8.86 2.41 -17.02
CA ILE A 174 9.00 1.35 -16.03
C ILE A 174 7.65 0.72 -15.71
N TYR A 175 6.65 1.53 -15.36
CA TYR A 175 5.33 1.05 -14.95
C TYR A 175 4.64 0.17 -16.00
N PRO A 176 4.58 0.54 -17.31
CA PRO A 176 3.97 -0.31 -18.32
C PRO A 176 4.62 -1.68 -18.46
N HIS A 177 5.95 -1.75 -18.34
CA HIS A 177 6.69 -3.00 -18.51
C HIS A 177 6.70 -3.89 -17.27
N VAL A 178 6.61 -3.31 -16.07
CA VAL A 178 6.74 -4.04 -14.80
C VAL A 178 5.37 -4.41 -14.22
N VAL A 179 4.43 -3.47 -14.24
CA VAL A 179 3.11 -3.62 -13.61
C VAL A 179 1.98 -3.65 -14.63
N GLY A 180 2.07 -2.86 -15.70
CA GLY A 180 0.96 -2.58 -16.60
C GLY A 180 0.37 -3.80 -17.32
N GLU A 181 1.19 -4.74 -17.76
CA GLU A 181 0.73 -5.99 -18.40
C GLU A 181 0.08 -6.97 -17.39
N SER A 182 0.43 -6.85 -16.12
CA SER A 182 0.01 -7.78 -15.06
C SER A 182 -1.45 -7.62 -14.65
N VAL A 183 -2.05 -6.44 -14.88
CA VAL A 183 -3.41 -6.13 -14.38
C VAL A 183 -4.46 -6.15 -15.49
N GLY A 184 -4.09 -5.79 -16.72
CA GLY A 184 -5.00 -5.82 -17.89
C GLY A 184 -6.26 -4.93 -17.75
N LEU A 185 -6.27 -3.99 -16.79
CA LEU A 185 -7.39 -3.09 -16.52
C LEU A 185 -7.20 -1.73 -17.23
N PRO A 186 -8.27 -1.16 -17.82
CA PRO A 186 -8.27 0.25 -18.17
C PRO A 186 -8.07 1.14 -16.94
N SER A 187 -7.34 2.27 -17.09
CA SER A 187 -6.96 3.16 -16.00
C SER A 187 -8.12 3.65 -15.12
N ILE A 188 -9.30 3.83 -15.70
CA ILE A 188 -10.51 4.22 -14.97
C ILE A 188 -10.90 3.20 -13.90
N TRP A 189 -10.75 1.91 -14.19
CA TRP A 189 -11.06 0.83 -13.25
C TRP A 189 -10.00 0.71 -12.16
N VAL A 190 -8.74 1.02 -12.48
CA VAL A 190 -7.68 1.11 -11.46
C VAL A 190 -8.00 2.22 -10.47
N LEU A 191 -8.40 3.40 -10.97
CA LEU A 191 -8.82 4.52 -10.10
C LEU A 191 -10.02 4.15 -9.22
N ALA A 192 -11.01 3.47 -9.79
CA ALA A 192 -12.17 2.98 -9.03
C ALA A 192 -11.74 1.98 -7.94
N ALA A 193 -10.87 1.02 -8.28
CA ALA A 193 -10.35 0.03 -7.34
C ALA A 193 -9.62 0.70 -6.15
N VAL A 194 -8.74 1.65 -6.45
CA VAL A 194 -7.98 2.41 -5.44
C VAL A 194 -8.92 3.23 -4.55
N THR A 195 -9.92 3.88 -5.13
CA THR A 195 -10.87 4.71 -4.36
C THR A 195 -11.75 3.85 -3.44
N ILE A 196 -12.32 2.78 -3.97
CA ILE A 196 -13.18 1.87 -3.20
C ILE A 196 -12.36 1.12 -2.14
N GLY A 197 -11.24 0.53 -2.54
CA GLY A 197 -10.35 -0.22 -1.67
C GLY A 197 -9.78 0.64 -0.55
N GLY A 198 -9.36 1.87 -0.90
CA GLY A 198 -8.83 2.84 0.05
C GLY A 198 -9.85 3.24 1.13
N ASN A 199 -11.12 3.42 0.75
CA ASN A 199 -12.18 3.73 1.71
C ASN A 199 -12.55 2.55 2.62
N LEU A 200 -12.48 1.32 2.13
CA LEU A 200 -12.89 0.13 2.88
C LEU A 200 -11.80 -0.38 3.83
N MET A 201 -10.56 -0.44 3.38
CA MET A 201 -9.46 -1.09 4.11
C MET A 201 -8.15 -0.28 4.08
N GLY A 202 -8.19 0.99 3.72
CA GLY A 202 -6.99 1.84 3.61
C GLY A 202 -6.00 1.33 2.56
N ILE A 203 -4.70 1.40 2.87
CA ILE A 203 -3.61 1.03 1.95
C ILE A 203 -3.70 -0.44 1.52
N VAL A 204 -4.02 -1.34 2.45
CA VAL A 204 -4.19 -2.77 2.14
C VAL A 204 -5.34 -2.98 1.16
N GLY A 205 -6.43 -2.23 1.33
CA GLY A 205 -7.56 -2.25 0.41
C GLY A 205 -7.17 -1.81 -1.00
N MET A 206 -6.37 -0.76 -1.17
CA MET A 206 -5.88 -0.33 -2.49
C MET A 206 -5.12 -1.45 -3.20
N LEU A 207 -4.22 -2.14 -2.48
CA LEU A 207 -3.42 -3.25 -3.03
C LEU A 207 -4.25 -4.50 -3.37
N VAL A 208 -5.32 -4.77 -2.60
CA VAL A 208 -6.16 -5.95 -2.82
C VAL A 208 -7.22 -5.71 -3.89
N PHE A 209 -7.83 -4.53 -3.92
CA PHE A 209 -8.94 -4.24 -4.85
C PHE A 209 -8.51 -4.12 -6.31
N ILE A 210 -7.26 -3.69 -6.59
CA ILE A 210 -6.77 -3.62 -7.97
C ILE A 210 -6.78 -5.01 -8.63
N PRO A 211 -6.09 -6.04 -8.10
CA PRO A 211 -6.13 -7.37 -8.71
C PRO A 211 -7.51 -8.03 -8.59
N LEU A 212 -8.28 -7.76 -7.54
CA LEU A 212 -9.65 -8.26 -7.41
C LEU A 212 -10.54 -7.77 -8.56
N LEU A 213 -10.50 -6.47 -8.82
CA LEU A 213 -11.28 -5.86 -9.90
C LEU A 213 -10.79 -6.34 -11.28
N SER A 214 -9.48 -6.60 -11.43
CA SER A 214 -8.90 -7.19 -12.64
C SER A 214 -9.48 -8.58 -12.94
N VAL A 215 -9.53 -9.44 -11.93
CA VAL A 215 -10.14 -10.77 -12.05
C VAL A 215 -11.62 -10.65 -12.44
N PHE A 216 -12.36 -9.80 -11.73
CA PHE A 216 -13.77 -9.57 -12.02
C PHE A 216 -13.99 -9.07 -13.46
N TYR A 217 -13.22 -8.08 -13.89
CA TYR A 217 -13.29 -7.53 -15.25
C TYR A 217 -12.97 -8.57 -16.30
N THR A 218 -11.96 -9.41 -16.09
CA THR A 218 -11.57 -10.48 -17.00
C THR A 218 -12.69 -11.53 -17.17
N ILE A 219 -13.27 -11.99 -16.05
CA ILE A 219 -14.38 -12.95 -16.06
C ILE A 219 -15.62 -12.34 -16.73
N PHE A 220 -15.96 -11.10 -16.38
CA PHE A 220 -17.11 -10.41 -16.96
C PHE A 220 -16.94 -10.20 -18.46
N ARG A 221 -15.76 -9.82 -18.92
CA ARG A 221 -15.41 -9.68 -20.33
C ARG A 221 -15.54 -11.01 -21.06
N GLU A 222 -15.02 -12.11 -20.53
CA GLU A 222 -15.14 -13.45 -21.13
C GLU A 222 -16.63 -13.83 -21.27
N PHE A 223 -17.43 -13.61 -20.23
CA PHE A 223 -18.86 -13.89 -20.23
C PHE A 223 -19.63 -13.08 -21.29
N VAL A 224 -19.34 -11.78 -21.41
CA VAL A 224 -19.96 -10.92 -22.43
C VAL A 224 -19.61 -11.37 -23.84
N TYR A 225 -18.35 -11.69 -24.10
CA TYR A 225 -17.93 -12.18 -25.42
C TYR A 225 -18.56 -13.53 -25.79
N LEU A 226 -18.79 -14.41 -24.83
CA LEU A 226 -19.48 -15.69 -25.06
C LEU A 226 -20.96 -15.50 -25.41
N ARG A 227 -21.59 -14.42 -24.90
CA ARG A 227 -23.00 -14.11 -25.21
C ARG A 227 -23.21 -13.37 -26.53
N LEU A 228 -22.18 -12.72 -27.05
CA LEU A 228 -22.23 -11.97 -28.30
C LEU A 228 -21.89 -12.85 -29.54
N LYS A 229 -21.37 -14.06 -29.30
CA LYS A 229 -21.24 -15.13 -30.34
C LYS A 229 -22.49 -15.95 -30.45
#